data_f8cb61d3609528f43a57f3cf204e295f
#
_entry.id   f8cb61d3609528f43a57f3cf204e295f
#
_cell.length_a   1.000
_cell.length_b   1.000
_cell.length_c   1.000
_cell.angle_alpha   90.00
_cell.angle_beta   90.00
_cell.angle_gamma   90.00
#
_symmetry.space_group_name_H-M   'P 1'
#
loop_
_entity.id
_entity.type
_entity.pdbx_description
1 polymer ?
#
loop_
_entity_poly.entity_id
_entity_poly.type
_entity_poly.pdbx_seq_one_letter_code
_entity_poly.pdbx_strand_id
1 'polypeptide(L)'
;MKYQMNERVYHFAYSTLIRSAGLPGDVRKALKSEYRSIMERAKDIGQKNTLLGSYTLCAFFIAFVRTSGKSPEECYGILEEGVRGSRLFRMAFGDADSYLSERNMAKRRIWEKETHQRRYENDWVVDVLGPSDDYDLGYDYTECGALKLCRDEGCPELAG
;
A
#
# COMPACT_ATOMS: atom_id res chain seq x y z
N MET A 1 -10.76 -10.54 -11.99
CA MET A 1 -9.56 -10.95 -11.23
C MET A 1 -9.06 -9.87 -10.26
N LYS A 2 -8.99 -8.59 -10.67
CA LYS A 2 -8.67 -7.43 -9.79
C LYS A 2 -9.55 -7.37 -8.53
N TYR A 3 -10.86 -7.50 -8.69
CA TYR A 3 -11.83 -7.41 -7.60
C TYR A 3 -11.60 -8.46 -6.49
N GLN A 4 -11.36 -9.71 -6.85
CA GLN A 4 -11.16 -10.80 -5.88
C GLN A 4 -9.87 -10.63 -5.06
N MET A 5 -8.81 -10.11 -5.67
CA MET A 5 -7.55 -9.84 -4.96
C MET A 5 -7.74 -8.74 -3.92
N ASN A 6 -8.38 -7.63 -4.30
CA ASN A 6 -8.62 -6.50 -3.42
C ASN A 6 -9.53 -6.87 -2.24
N GLU A 7 -10.56 -7.68 -2.47
CA GLU A 7 -11.43 -8.20 -1.40
C GLU A 7 -10.67 -9.09 -0.42
N ARG A 8 -9.76 -9.93 -0.90
CA ARG A 8 -8.90 -10.76 -0.03
C ARG A 8 -7.97 -9.90 0.82
N VAL A 9 -7.30 -8.92 0.24
CA VAL A 9 -6.44 -7.99 0.98
C VAL A 9 -7.25 -7.25 2.05
N TYR A 10 -8.43 -6.73 1.70
CA TYR A 10 -9.30 -6.07 2.66
C TYR A 10 -9.68 -7.01 3.82
N HIS A 11 -10.08 -8.24 3.51
CA HIS A 11 -10.52 -9.21 4.51
C HIS A 11 -9.40 -9.63 5.47
N PHE A 12 -8.23 -9.95 4.94
CA PHE A 12 -7.14 -10.49 5.73
C PHE A 12 -6.31 -9.42 6.46
N ALA A 13 -6.04 -8.31 5.81
CA ALA A 13 -5.20 -7.26 6.38
C ALA A 13 -6.02 -6.17 7.07
N TYR A 14 -6.89 -5.50 6.34
CA TYR A 14 -7.52 -4.27 6.82
C TYR A 14 -8.68 -4.50 7.78
N SER A 15 -9.42 -5.60 7.66
CA SER A 15 -10.50 -5.91 8.62
C SER A 15 -9.96 -6.12 10.04
N THR A 16 -8.71 -6.56 10.19
CA THR A 16 -8.05 -6.71 11.49
C THR A 16 -7.66 -5.35 12.06
N LEU A 17 -7.08 -4.47 11.23
CA LEU A 17 -6.76 -3.08 11.62
C LEU A 17 -8.01 -2.33 12.07
N ILE A 18 -9.11 -2.45 11.33
CA ILE A 18 -10.39 -1.81 11.66
C ILE A 18 -10.96 -2.31 12.98
N ARG A 19 -10.83 -3.60 13.26
CA ARG A 19 -11.30 -4.17 14.54
C ARG A 19 -10.51 -3.63 15.73
N SER A 20 -9.19 -3.54 15.61
CA SER A 20 -8.33 -2.97 16.65
C SER A 20 -8.61 -1.48 16.88
N ALA A 21 -9.03 -0.75 15.87
CA ALA A 21 -9.37 0.66 15.94
C ALA A 21 -10.72 0.97 16.64
N GLY A 22 -11.50 -0.05 17.01
CA GLY A 22 -12.77 0.13 17.72
C GLY A 22 -13.85 0.92 16.97
N LEU A 23 -13.78 0.97 15.63
CA LEU A 23 -14.70 1.78 14.82
C LEU A 23 -16.15 1.28 14.91
N PRO A 24 -17.16 2.18 14.94
CA PRO A 24 -18.58 1.85 14.85
C PRO A 24 -18.92 1.01 13.61
N GLY A 25 -20.00 0.23 13.69
CA GLY A 25 -20.37 -0.70 12.62
C GLY A 25 -20.76 -0.04 11.29
N ASP A 26 -21.39 1.12 11.36
CA ASP A 26 -21.76 1.97 10.23
C ASP A 26 -20.52 2.57 9.56
N VAL A 27 -19.59 3.10 10.34
CA VAL A 27 -18.28 3.59 9.85
C VAL A 27 -17.52 2.48 9.15
N ARG A 28 -17.49 1.27 9.71
CA ARG A 28 -16.85 0.11 9.06
C ARG A 28 -17.47 -0.26 7.72
N LYS A 29 -18.80 -0.15 7.60
CA LYS A 29 -19.51 -0.39 6.33
C LYS A 29 -19.20 0.70 5.31
N ALA A 30 -19.24 1.97 5.73
CA ALA A 30 -18.92 3.11 4.87
C ALA A 30 -17.48 3.01 4.34
N LEU A 31 -16.51 2.72 5.21
CA LEU A 31 -15.11 2.54 4.87
C LEU A 31 -14.92 1.41 3.84
N LYS A 32 -15.55 0.27 4.04
CA LYS A 32 -15.47 -0.84 3.08
C LYS A 32 -16.05 -0.46 1.73
N SER A 33 -17.16 0.27 1.71
CA SER A 33 -17.81 0.75 0.49
C SER A 33 -16.92 1.74 -0.26
N GLU A 34 -16.34 2.72 0.46
CA GLU A 34 -15.46 3.73 -0.13
C GLU A 34 -14.16 3.09 -0.67
N TYR A 35 -13.53 2.20 0.09
CA TYR A 35 -12.36 1.45 -0.38
C TYR A 35 -12.64 0.72 -1.70
N ARG A 36 -13.79 0.02 -1.81
CA ARG A 36 -14.18 -0.66 -3.04
C ARG A 36 -14.35 0.33 -4.19
N SER A 37 -15.01 1.44 -3.94
CA SER A 37 -15.24 2.48 -4.93
C SER A 37 -13.92 3.06 -5.47
N ILE A 38 -12.95 3.34 -4.59
CA ILE A 38 -11.59 3.77 -4.98
C ILE A 38 -10.93 2.71 -5.85
N MET A 39 -10.95 1.44 -5.41
CA MET A 39 -10.32 0.35 -6.15
C MET A 39 -10.99 0.03 -7.50
N GLU A 40 -12.28 0.29 -7.64
CA GLU A 40 -13.01 0.17 -8.91
C GLU A 40 -12.64 1.30 -9.88
N ARG A 41 -12.41 2.51 -9.39
CA ARG A 41 -11.92 3.65 -10.19
C ARG A 41 -10.45 3.51 -10.57
N ALA A 42 -9.68 2.82 -9.75
CA ALA A 42 -8.26 2.60 -9.99
C ALA A 42 -8.02 1.84 -11.31
N LYS A 43 -7.38 2.50 -12.27
CA LYS A 43 -7.11 1.96 -13.60
C LYS A 43 -5.60 1.80 -13.79
N ASP A 44 -5.25 0.92 -14.72
CA ASP A 44 -3.88 0.78 -15.23
C ASP A 44 -2.80 0.58 -14.17
N ILE A 45 -3.15 -0.19 -13.12
CA ILE A 45 -2.20 -0.70 -12.14
C ILE A 45 -1.83 -2.16 -12.47
N GLY A 46 -0.54 -2.48 -12.37
CA GLY A 46 -0.03 -3.83 -12.61
C GLY A 46 -0.58 -4.85 -11.60
N GLN A 47 -1.13 -5.94 -12.09
CA GLN A 47 -1.77 -6.96 -11.24
C GLN A 47 -0.76 -7.88 -10.54
N LYS A 48 0.44 -8.00 -11.08
CA LYS A 48 1.54 -8.82 -10.53
C LYS A 48 2.54 -7.99 -9.73
N ASN A 49 2.29 -6.70 -9.58
CA ASN A 49 3.20 -5.80 -8.92
C ASN A 49 3.26 -6.12 -7.42
N THR A 50 4.46 -6.23 -6.89
CA THR A 50 4.71 -6.38 -5.45
C THR A 50 4.22 -5.18 -4.65
N LEU A 51 4.03 -4.03 -5.30
CA LEU A 51 3.48 -2.81 -4.72
C LEU A 51 1.95 -2.73 -4.76
N LEU A 52 1.26 -3.74 -5.29
CA LEU A 52 -0.21 -3.78 -5.17
C LEU A 52 -0.65 -3.64 -3.70
N GLY A 53 0.12 -4.22 -2.77
CA GLY A 53 -0.11 -4.04 -1.33
C GLY A 53 -0.01 -2.58 -0.89
N SER A 54 0.97 -1.83 -1.38
CA SER A 54 1.12 -0.40 -1.08
C SER A 54 0.00 0.42 -1.69
N TYR A 55 -0.41 0.10 -2.91
CA TYR A 55 -1.54 0.76 -3.56
C TYR A 55 -2.85 0.54 -2.82
N THR A 56 -3.14 -0.69 -2.42
CA THR A 56 -4.34 -1.03 -1.65
C THR A 56 -4.31 -0.40 -0.26
N LEU A 57 -3.14 -0.26 0.36
CA LEU A 57 -2.99 0.42 1.63
C LEU A 57 -3.29 1.92 1.50
N CYS A 58 -2.78 2.55 0.44
CA CYS A 58 -3.09 3.94 0.13
C CYS A 58 -4.59 4.15 -0.10
N ALA A 59 -5.23 3.31 -0.92
CA ALA A 59 -6.67 3.34 -1.15
C ALA A 59 -7.48 3.16 0.15
N PHE A 60 -7.01 2.26 1.02
CA PHE A 60 -7.61 2.05 2.32
C PHE A 60 -7.44 3.27 3.24
N PHE A 61 -6.27 3.90 3.26
CA PHE A 61 -6.02 5.10 4.03
C PHE A 61 -6.91 6.25 3.59
N ILE A 62 -7.02 6.52 2.29
CA ILE A 62 -7.92 7.53 1.74
C ILE A 62 -9.37 7.27 2.19
N ALA A 63 -9.84 6.03 2.05
CA ALA A 63 -11.19 5.65 2.47
C ALA A 63 -11.38 5.86 3.98
N PHE A 64 -10.36 5.56 4.78
CA PHE A 64 -10.40 5.70 6.23
C PHE A 64 -10.52 7.17 6.64
N VAL A 65 -9.69 8.04 6.10
CA VAL A 65 -9.77 9.49 6.35
C VAL A 65 -11.16 10.02 5.99
N ARG A 66 -11.68 9.69 4.81
CA ARG A 66 -12.99 10.17 4.34
C ARG A 66 -14.17 9.72 5.17
N THR A 67 -14.11 8.57 5.79
CA THR A 67 -15.29 7.96 6.42
C THR A 67 -15.25 7.94 7.95
N SER A 68 -14.08 8.10 8.56
CA SER A 68 -13.93 8.00 10.02
C SER A 68 -14.32 9.27 10.78
N GLY A 69 -14.34 10.43 10.12
CA GLY A 69 -14.48 11.74 10.77
C GLY A 69 -13.24 12.16 11.58
N LYS A 70 -12.10 11.47 11.38
CA LYS A 70 -10.82 11.73 12.05
C LYS A 70 -9.87 12.48 11.13
N SER A 71 -8.88 13.15 11.73
CA SER A 71 -7.81 13.77 10.94
C SER A 71 -6.93 12.71 10.27
N PRO A 72 -6.20 13.08 9.20
CA PRO A 72 -5.23 12.18 8.59
C PRO A 72 -4.19 11.64 9.58
N GLU A 73 -3.70 12.48 10.50
CA GLU A 73 -2.71 12.11 11.54
C GLU A 73 -3.28 11.09 12.52
N GLU A 74 -4.54 11.28 12.96
CA GLU A 74 -5.22 10.32 13.83
C GLU A 74 -5.42 8.97 13.12
N CYS A 75 -5.82 9.00 11.84
CA CYS A 75 -5.95 7.80 11.03
C CYS A 75 -4.61 7.09 10.84
N TYR A 76 -3.54 7.84 10.59
CA TYR A 76 -2.19 7.29 10.48
C TYR A 76 -1.74 6.61 11.77
N GLY A 77 -1.90 7.27 12.91
CA GLY A 77 -1.54 6.70 14.23
C GLY A 77 -2.26 5.38 14.51
N ILE A 78 -3.56 5.31 14.21
CA ILE A 78 -4.35 4.09 14.34
C ILE A 78 -3.82 2.96 13.43
N LEU A 79 -3.47 3.28 12.19
CA LEU A 79 -2.91 2.30 11.25
C LEU A 79 -1.52 1.83 11.69
N GLU A 80 -0.67 2.74 12.13
CA GLU A 80 0.67 2.44 12.62
C GLU A 80 0.63 1.48 13.81
N GLU A 81 -0.19 1.77 14.81
CA GLU A 81 -0.40 0.88 15.96
C GLU A 81 -0.93 -0.49 15.54
N GLY A 82 -1.92 -0.51 14.64
CA GLY A 82 -2.49 -1.75 14.13
C GLY A 82 -1.48 -2.60 13.36
N VAL A 83 -0.63 -1.98 12.54
CA VAL A 83 0.44 -2.66 11.80
C VAL A 83 1.50 -3.20 12.77
N ARG A 84 1.98 -2.40 13.70
CA ARG A 84 2.97 -2.80 14.71
C ARG A 84 2.46 -3.95 15.58
N GLY A 85 1.19 -3.94 15.97
CA GLY A 85 0.54 -4.99 16.76
C GLY A 85 0.24 -6.28 15.98
N SER A 86 0.23 -6.23 14.65
CA SER A 86 -0.21 -7.34 13.83
C SER A 86 0.91 -8.34 13.54
N ARG A 87 0.72 -9.60 14.01
CA ARG A 87 1.60 -10.71 13.64
C ARG A 87 1.65 -10.95 12.13
N LEU A 88 0.52 -10.73 11.43
CA LEU A 88 0.44 -10.92 9.98
C LEU A 88 1.36 -9.96 9.23
N PHE A 89 1.37 -8.69 9.61
CA PHE A 89 2.25 -7.71 8.99
C PHE A 89 3.72 -8.01 9.28
N ARG A 90 4.06 -8.38 10.52
CA ARG A 90 5.44 -8.79 10.86
C ARG A 90 5.91 -9.99 10.04
N MET A 91 5.05 -10.98 9.83
CA MET A 91 5.38 -12.12 8.97
C MET A 91 5.52 -11.73 7.49
N ALA A 92 4.72 -10.78 7.01
CA ALA A 92 4.76 -10.34 5.61
C ALA A 92 6.02 -9.53 5.27
N PHE A 93 6.52 -8.73 6.21
CA PHE A 93 7.73 -7.95 6.02
C PHE A 93 9.02 -8.75 6.29
N GLY A 94 8.94 -9.85 7.02
CA GLY A 94 10.10 -10.67 7.35
C GLY A 94 11.08 -10.01 8.34
N ASP A 95 12.25 -10.59 8.47
CA ASP A 95 13.40 -10.00 9.15
C ASP A 95 14.36 -9.32 8.14
N ALA A 96 15.27 -8.50 8.65
CA ALA A 96 16.22 -7.75 7.83
C ALA A 96 17.09 -8.66 6.96
N ASP A 97 17.58 -9.77 7.51
CA ASP A 97 18.47 -10.71 6.79
C ASP A 97 17.74 -11.38 5.63
N SER A 98 16.50 -11.82 5.87
CA SER A 98 15.64 -12.37 4.81
C SER A 98 15.35 -11.31 3.74
N TYR A 99 15.13 -10.07 4.16
CA TYR A 99 14.83 -8.95 3.26
C TYR A 99 15.99 -8.63 2.32
N LEU A 100 17.23 -8.68 2.82
CA LEU A 100 18.46 -8.39 2.07
C LEU A 100 19.07 -9.61 1.36
N SER A 101 18.45 -10.79 1.48
CA SER A 101 18.98 -12.01 0.85
C SER A 101 19.16 -11.85 -0.67
N GLU A 102 20.17 -12.52 -1.23
CA GLU A 102 20.46 -12.51 -2.68
C GLU A 102 19.23 -12.84 -3.52
N ARG A 103 18.44 -13.83 -3.07
CA ARG A 103 17.20 -14.23 -3.74
C ARG A 103 16.19 -13.06 -3.82
N ASN A 104 16.05 -12.30 -2.74
CA ASN A 104 15.13 -11.19 -2.72
C ASN A 104 15.67 -9.98 -3.49
N MET A 105 16.98 -9.76 -3.45
CA MET A 105 17.63 -8.73 -4.27
C MET A 105 17.48 -9.04 -5.77
N ALA A 106 17.65 -10.28 -6.20
CA ALA A 106 17.41 -10.69 -7.58
C ALA A 106 15.97 -10.42 -8.03
N LYS A 107 14.97 -10.69 -7.16
CA LYS A 107 13.56 -10.37 -7.45
C LYS A 107 13.33 -8.87 -7.59
N ARG A 108 13.97 -8.04 -6.76
CA ARG A 108 13.85 -6.58 -6.85
C ARG A 108 14.44 -6.05 -8.16
N ARG A 109 15.57 -6.58 -8.62
CA ARG A 109 16.16 -6.22 -9.91
C ARG A 109 15.27 -6.60 -11.11
N ILE A 110 14.56 -7.73 -11.00
CA ILE A 110 13.56 -8.11 -12.03
C ILE A 110 12.40 -7.11 -11.99
N TRP A 111 11.90 -6.82 -10.81
CA TRP A 111 10.81 -5.87 -10.62
C TRP A 111 11.18 -4.45 -11.11
N GLU A 112 12.37 -3.94 -10.79
CA GLU A 112 12.92 -2.69 -11.33
C GLU A 112 12.80 -2.64 -12.86
N LYS A 113 13.33 -3.67 -13.56
CA LYS A 113 13.25 -3.76 -15.02
C LYS A 113 11.80 -3.79 -15.55
N GLU A 114 10.88 -4.43 -14.83
CA GLU A 114 9.47 -4.47 -15.19
C GLU A 114 8.82 -3.09 -15.04
N THR A 115 9.14 -2.35 -14.00
CA THR A 115 8.58 -1.00 -13.79
C THR A 115 9.05 -0.03 -14.88
N HIS A 116 10.30 -0.09 -15.32
CA HIS A 116 10.84 0.73 -16.40
C HIS A 116 10.20 0.45 -17.77
N GLN A 117 9.48 -0.66 -17.94
CA GLN A 117 8.71 -0.92 -19.16
C GLN A 117 7.45 -0.04 -19.26
N ARG A 118 7.06 0.64 -18.19
CA ARG A 118 5.92 1.58 -18.14
C ARG A 118 4.63 1.02 -18.77
N ARG A 119 4.35 -0.25 -18.50
CA ARG A 119 3.18 -0.96 -19.06
C ARG A 119 1.84 -0.45 -18.53
N TYR A 120 1.88 0.20 -17.37
CA TYR A 120 0.71 0.65 -16.64
C TYR A 120 0.90 2.10 -16.23
N GLU A 121 0.02 2.97 -16.66
CA GLU A 121 0.12 4.42 -16.41
C GLU A 121 0.15 4.78 -14.93
N ASN A 122 -0.64 4.08 -14.13
CA ASN A 122 -0.77 4.34 -12.69
C ASN A 122 0.12 3.45 -11.82
N ASP A 123 1.14 2.86 -12.40
CA ASP A 123 2.11 2.06 -11.66
C ASP A 123 3.32 2.91 -11.21
N TRP A 124 4.25 2.28 -10.52
CA TRP A 124 5.51 2.87 -10.09
C TRP A 124 6.58 2.75 -11.19
N VAL A 125 7.54 3.67 -11.17
CA VAL A 125 8.84 3.49 -11.81
C VAL A 125 9.89 3.66 -10.72
N VAL A 126 10.71 2.63 -10.51
CA VAL A 126 11.62 2.56 -9.37
C VAL A 126 13.00 2.10 -9.80
N ASP A 127 14.02 2.72 -9.21
CA ASP A 127 15.40 2.27 -9.24
C ASP A 127 15.74 1.64 -7.89
N VAL A 128 16.27 0.42 -7.93
CA VAL A 128 16.71 -0.30 -6.74
C VAL A 128 18.17 0.04 -6.48
N LEU A 129 18.42 0.81 -5.42
CA LEU A 129 19.75 1.22 -5.03
C LEU A 129 20.41 0.12 -4.21
N GLY A 130 21.65 -0.23 -4.57
CA GLY A 130 22.46 -1.19 -3.82
C GLY A 130 23.04 -0.58 -2.55
N PRO A 131 23.78 -1.37 -1.77
CA PRO A 131 24.37 -0.88 -0.54
C PRO A 131 25.33 0.28 -0.79
N SER A 132 25.33 1.24 0.15
CA SER A 132 26.25 2.37 0.24
C SER A 132 26.77 2.46 1.68
N ASP A 133 27.55 3.50 1.96
CA ASP A 133 28.02 3.76 3.33
C ASP A 133 26.87 4.12 4.29
N ASP A 134 25.72 4.60 3.76
CA ASP A 134 24.61 5.11 4.55
C ASP A 134 23.42 4.13 4.65
N TYR A 135 23.32 3.15 3.74
CA TYR A 135 22.21 2.20 3.72
C TYR A 135 22.55 0.87 3.02
N ASP A 136 21.91 -0.20 3.45
CA ASP A 136 22.03 -1.53 2.82
C ASP A 136 21.17 -1.67 1.56
N LEU A 137 20.05 -0.97 1.48
CA LEU A 137 19.11 -0.99 0.37
C LEU A 137 18.31 0.30 0.32
N GLY A 138 18.19 0.86 -0.88
CA GLY A 138 17.36 2.02 -1.14
C GLY A 138 16.44 1.82 -2.34
N TYR A 139 15.47 2.70 -2.46
CA TYR A 139 14.60 2.81 -3.62
C TYR A 139 14.48 4.27 -4.02
N ASP A 140 14.72 4.55 -5.29
CA ASP A 140 14.41 5.85 -5.88
C ASP A 140 13.15 5.71 -6.76
N TYR A 141 12.10 6.44 -6.40
CA TYR A 141 10.82 6.41 -7.10
C TYR A 141 10.73 7.62 -8.03
N THR A 142 11.00 7.42 -9.31
CA THR A 142 10.78 8.47 -10.33
C THR A 142 9.30 8.65 -10.63
N GLU A 143 8.49 7.61 -10.44
CA GLU A 143 7.04 7.67 -10.46
C GLU A 143 6.45 6.87 -9.28
N CYS A 144 5.51 7.45 -8.58
CA CYS A 144 4.86 6.82 -7.42
C CYS A 144 3.37 6.60 -7.69
N GLY A 145 2.96 5.33 -7.76
CA GLY A 145 1.55 4.96 -7.98
C GLY A 145 0.63 5.41 -6.84
N ALA A 146 1.12 5.47 -5.59
CA ALA A 146 0.34 5.98 -4.47
C ALA A 146 0.07 7.49 -4.61
N LEU A 147 1.08 8.27 -5.02
CA LEU A 147 0.92 9.71 -5.28
C LEU A 147 -0.06 9.96 -6.42
N LYS A 148 0.02 9.16 -7.51
CA LYS A 148 -0.94 9.23 -8.61
C LYS A 148 -2.36 8.95 -8.12
N LEU A 149 -2.56 7.93 -7.29
CA LEU A 149 -3.86 7.61 -6.69
C LEU A 149 -4.40 8.77 -5.83
N CYS A 150 -3.58 9.34 -4.94
CA CYS A 150 -4.00 10.48 -4.12
C CYS A 150 -4.43 11.67 -4.98
N ARG A 151 -3.71 11.94 -6.07
CA ARG A 151 -4.05 13.00 -7.03
C ARG A 151 -5.37 12.71 -7.74
N ASP A 152 -5.56 11.51 -8.25
CA ASP A 152 -6.78 11.09 -8.96
C ASP A 152 -8.01 11.11 -8.05
N GLU A 153 -7.80 10.82 -6.77
CA GLU A 153 -8.85 10.90 -5.74
C GLU A 153 -9.03 12.33 -5.17
N GLY A 154 -8.28 13.32 -5.63
CA GLY A 154 -8.43 14.72 -5.20
C GLY A 154 -7.95 15.01 -3.77
N CYS A 155 -7.01 14.21 -3.27
CA CYS A 155 -6.41 14.35 -1.94
C CYS A 155 -4.87 14.25 -1.99
N PRO A 156 -4.19 15.08 -2.79
CA PRO A 156 -2.74 15.01 -2.96
C PRO A 156 -1.97 15.22 -1.64
N GLU A 157 -2.55 15.90 -0.66
CA GLU A 157 -1.98 16.12 0.67
C GLU A 157 -1.80 14.83 1.48
N LEU A 158 -2.50 13.76 1.13
CA LEU A 158 -2.35 12.45 1.81
C LEU A 158 -1.16 11.63 1.30
N ALA A 159 -0.40 12.14 0.34
CA ALA A 159 0.74 11.45 -0.24
C ALA A 159 2.10 11.89 0.32
N GLY A 160 2.11 12.85 1.24
CA GLY A 160 3.29 13.42 1.90
C GLY A 160 3.73 12.68 3.15
#